data_e8653e08f8d943171a745a414a4d5c93
#
_entry.id   e8653e08f8d943171a745a414a4d5c93
#
_cell.length_a   1.000
_cell.length_b   1.000
_cell.length_c   1.000
_cell.angle_alpha   90.00
_cell.angle_beta   90.00
_cell.angle_gamma   90.00
#
_symmetry.space_group_name_H-M   'P 1'
#
loop_
_entity.id
_entity.type
_entity.pdbx_description
1 polymer ?
#
loop_
_entity_poly.entity_id
_entity_poly.type
_entity_poly.pdbx_seq_one_letter_code
_entity_poly.pdbx_strand_id
1 'polypeptide(L)'
;MQLKDAGADVIGFNCRVGPNGILRTMEKHKPLEGMPFSVFPNAGLPDYVDGQYTYAATPEYFAESALRFADLGARIIGGCCGTTPAHIAAVAKALSGYVPTAASSAAAQQQRTAEPVRISEPARTAAPQVKPSLVDIVKQRPTVIVELDPPRDLDIDKFMQGSKALQDAHVDAITMADNSLAVTRMSNMALGHLVQDKLGARPLIHIACRDRNMIGTQSHLMGLHAMGIDHVLAVTGDPAKFGDLPGSSSVYDLTSFEIIRMIKQLNEGIAFSGKPLKRKANFVVGAAFNPNVKYLDKAVQRLERKIEAGADYIMTQPVYDPLLIEQIYHSTKHLNVPIFIGIMPLASGRNAEYLHNEVPGIQLSNEVRARMNGLDGVEGRRMGVEIAKELLDAATKHFNGIYLMTPFLLYEMSVQLTEYVWEKSNRHDFHLYPLSK
;
A
#
# COMPACT_ATOMS: atom_id res chain seq x y z
N MET A 1 30.47 12.08 -16.55
CA MET A 1 31.19 11.73 -17.77
C MET A 1 30.30 11.78 -19.01
N GLN A 2 29.13 11.16 -19.06
CA GLN A 2 28.27 11.13 -20.26
C GLN A 2 28.00 12.50 -20.92
N LEU A 3 27.78 13.58 -20.15
CA LEU A 3 27.55 14.92 -20.72
C LEU A 3 28.79 15.51 -21.32
N LYS A 4 29.97 15.30 -20.73
CA LYS A 4 31.26 15.72 -21.28
C LYS A 4 31.53 14.97 -22.58
N ASP A 5 31.31 13.67 -22.58
CA ASP A 5 31.53 12.82 -23.77
C ASP A 5 30.55 13.17 -24.91
N ALA A 6 29.39 13.73 -24.55
CA ALA A 6 28.40 14.27 -25.50
C ALA A 6 28.72 15.71 -25.99
N GLY A 7 29.84 16.31 -25.57
CA GLY A 7 30.31 17.62 -26.05
C GLY A 7 29.86 18.81 -25.21
N ALA A 8 29.45 18.63 -23.96
CA ALA A 8 29.10 19.77 -23.11
C ALA A 8 30.36 20.50 -22.62
N ASP A 9 30.38 21.81 -22.76
CA ASP A 9 31.49 22.70 -22.30
C ASP A 9 31.35 23.04 -20.80
N VAL A 10 30.12 23.09 -20.29
CA VAL A 10 29.78 23.39 -18.90
C VAL A 10 28.68 22.43 -18.45
N ILE A 11 28.80 21.88 -17.25
CA ILE A 11 27.73 21.13 -16.60
C ILE A 11 27.31 21.82 -15.31
N GLY A 12 26.08 21.64 -14.87
CA GLY A 12 25.65 22.35 -13.68
C GLY A 12 24.41 21.80 -12.98
N PHE A 13 24.10 22.49 -11.90
CA PHE A 13 22.95 22.22 -11.05
C PHE A 13 22.01 23.40 -11.07
N ASN A 14 20.75 23.15 -11.41
CA ASN A 14 19.75 24.19 -11.53
C ASN A 14 18.47 23.82 -10.81
N CYS A 15 17.89 24.78 -10.06
CA CYS A 15 16.56 24.67 -9.47
C CYS A 15 16.38 23.51 -8.45
N ARG A 16 15.13 23.20 -8.09
CA ARG A 16 14.65 22.11 -7.24
C ARG A 16 15.05 22.16 -5.76
N VAL A 17 16.23 22.67 -5.44
CA VAL A 17 16.74 22.79 -4.06
C VAL A 17 17.41 24.14 -3.85
N GLY A 18 17.50 24.55 -2.59
CA GLY A 18 18.25 25.74 -2.17
C GLY A 18 19.77 25.51 -2.16
N PRO A 19 20.56 26.53 -1.77
CA PRO A 19 22.02 26.51 -1.78
C PRO A 19 22.62 25.28 -1.09
N ASN A 20 22.16 24.94 0.12
CA ASN A 20 22.67 23.80 0.88
C ASN A 20 22.47 22.45 0.18
N GLY A 21 21.36 22.28 -0.55
CA GLY A 21 21.10 21.04 -1.30
C GLY A 21 22.10 20.84 -2.45
N ILE A 22 22.44 21.91 -3.17
CA ILE A 22 23.44 21.87 -4.24
C ILE A 22 24.87 21.71 -3.66
N LEU A 23 25.21 22.41 -2.55
CA LEU A 23 26.49 22.24 -1.87
C LEU A 23 26.75 20.79 -1.49
N ARG A 24 25.79 20.13 -0.83
CA ARG A 24 25.90 18.71 -0.47
C ARG A 24 26.10 17.79 -1.68
N THR A 25 25.52 18.16 -2.82
CA THR A 25 25.70 17.39 -4.06
C THR A 25 27.10 17.58 -4.61
N MET A 26 27.60 18.81 -4.65
CA MET A 26 28.95 19.12 -5.11
C MET A 26 30.04 18.53 -4.20
N GLU A 27 29.83 18.54 -2.88
CA GLU A 27 30.76 17.92 -1.90
C GLU A 27 30.90 16.40 -2.07
N LYS A 28 29.84 15.73 -2.51
CA LYS A 28 29.84 14.28 -2.79
C LYS A 28 30.48 13.91 -4.12
N HIS A 29 30.44 14.80 -5.08
CA HIS A 29 30.95 14.57 -6.43
C HIS A 29 32.20 15.42 -6.65
N LYS A 30 33.38 14.78 -6.73
CA LYS A 30 34.62 15.49 -7.09
C LYS A 30 34.39 16.24 -8.38
N PRO A 31 34.85 17.51 -8.46
CA PRO A 31 34.85 18.24 -9.73
C PRO A 31 35.56 17.42 -10.83
N LEU A 32 34.90 17.32 -11.98
CA LEU A 32 35.55 16.72 -13.15
C LEU A 32 36.71 17.64 -13.57
N GLU A 33 37.95 17.13 -13.61
CA GLU A 33 39.10 17.91 -14.02
C GLU A 33 38.85 18.55 -15.38
N GLY A 34 39.07 19.87 -15.46
CA GLY A 34 38.93 20.65 -16.67
C GLY A 34 37.50 20.96 -17.12
N MET A 35 36.47 20.70 -16.30
CA MET A 35 35.09 21.06 -16.63
C MET A 35 34.52 22.05 -15.61
N PRO A 36 34.15 23.28 -16.06
CA PRO A 36 33.54 24.26 -15.16
C PRO A 36 32.10 23.87 -14.77
N PHE A 37 31.72 24.21 -13.55
CA PHE A 37 30.34 24.02 -13.05
C PHE A 37 29.55 25.32 -13.12
N SER A 38 28.26 25.20 -13.49
CA SER A 38 27.25 26.24 -13.27
C SER A 38 26.33 25.88 -12.13
N VAL A 39 25.95 26.86 -11.30
CA VAL A 39 25.09 26.65 -10.10
C VAL A 39 24.02 27.73 -10.03
N PHE A 40 22.75 27.30 -10.06
CA PHE A 40 21.56 28.15 -10.01
C PHE A 40 20.57 27.65 -8.99
N PRO A 41 20.81 27.82 -7.66
CA PRO A 41 19.91 27.39 -6.63
C PRO A 41 18.62 28.22 -6.54
N ASN A 42 17.57 27.65 -5.99
CA ASN A 42 16.42 28.43 -5.52
C ASN A 42 16.78 29.23 -4.26
N ALA A 43 16.02 30.26 -3.94
CA ALA A 43 16.15 31.00 -2.66
C ALA A 43 15.59 30.20 -1.45
N GLY A 44 16.01 28.95 -1.33
CA GLY A 44 15.52 27.98 -0.35
C GLY A 44 14.47 27.01 -0.91
N LEU A 45 13.76 26.33 -0.03
CA LEU A 45 12.59 25.52 -0.39
C LEU A 45 11.38 26.42 -0.53
N PRO A 46 10.48 26.16 -1.48
CA PRO A 46 9.23 26.92 -1.60
C PRO A 46 8.31 26.65 -0.41
N ASP A 47 7.73 27.70 0.14
CA ASP A 47 6.59 27.68 1.02
C ASP A 47 5.36 28.21 0.27
N TYR A 48 4.16 27.74 0.63
CA TYR A 48 2.94 28.13 -0.04
C TYR A 48 2.05 28.90 0.94
N VAL A 49 2.06 30.25 0.81
CA VAL A 49 1.33 31.17 1.69
C VAL A 49 0.38 32.01 0.85
N ASP A 50 -0.88 32.03 1.25
CA ASP A 50 -1.95 32.85 0.62
C ASP A 50 -2.04 32.70 -0.91
N GLY A 51 -1.89 31.48 -1.43
CA GLY A 51 -2.02 31.21 -2.85
C GLY A 51 -0.75 31.49 -3.68
N GLN A 52 0.38 31.84 -3.04
CA GLN A 52 1.64 32.13 -3.73
C GLN A 52 2.82 31.37 -3.13
N TYR A 53 3.78 31.01 -3.97
CA TYR A 53 5.05 30.46 -3.51
C TYR A 53 5.97 31.55 -2.99
N THR A 54 6.41 31.40 -1.76
CA THR A 54 7.37 32.27 -1.07
C THR A 54 8.69 31.52 -0.84
N TYR A 55 9.78 32.26 -0.66
CA TYR A 55 11.11 31.69 -0.44
C TYR A 55 11.81 32.48 0.65
N ALA A 56 12.49 31.80 1.60
CA ALA A 56 12.97 32.40 2.82
C ALA A 56 14.49 32.66 2.86
N ALA A 57 15.26 32.20 1.88
CA ALA A 57 16.71 32.43 1.88
C ALA A 57 17.02 33.92 1.69
N THR A 58 17.91 34.48 2.54
CA THR A 58 18.29 35.87 2.47
C THR A 58 19.43 36.10 1.44
N PRO A 59 19.63 37.35 0.93
CA PRO A 59 20.75 37.70 0.06
C PRO A 59 22.12 37.39 0.71
N GLU A 60 22.26 37.56 2.03
CA GLU A 60 23.50 37.31 2.78
C GLU A 60 23.83 35.81 2.79
N TYR A 61 22.85 34.97 3.09
CA TYR A 61 23.02 33.52 3.05
C TYR A 61 23.38 33.03 1.65
N PHE A 62 22.80 33.66 0.63
CA PHE A 62 23.11 33.36 -0.76
C PHE A 62 24.55 33.71 -1.12
N ALA A 63 25.04 34.87 -0.65
CA ALA A 63 26.40 35.34 -0.82
C ALA A 63 27.43 34.40 -0.16
N GLU A 64 27.21 34.00 1.08
CA GLU A 64 28.06 33.03 1.78
C GLU A 64 28.13 31.69 1.03
N SER A 65 26.96 31.21 0.56
CA SER A 65 26.90 29.99 -0.22
C SER A 65 27.66 30.08 -1.55
N ALA A 66 27.66 31.26 -2.19
CA ALA A 66 28.37 31.49 -3.43
C ALA A 66 29.89 31.36 -3.29
N LEU A 67 30.47 31.78 -2.19
CA LEU A 67 31.89 31.57 -1.88
C LEU A 67 32.23 30.08 -1.84
N ARG A 68 31.40 29.29 -1.12
CA ARG A 68 31.57 27.84 -1.06
C ARG A 68 31.38 27.15 -2.39
N PHE A 69 30.46 27.61 -3.24
CA PHE A 69 30.31 27.11 -4.60
C PHE A 69 31.56 27.36 -5.43
N ALA A 70 32.15 28.57 -5.31
CA ALA A 70 33.39 28.92 -6.02
C ALA A 70 34.57 28.04 -5.58
N ASP A 71 34.70 27.75 -4.28
CA ASP A 71 35.74 26.85 -3.75
C ASP A 71 35.55 25.39 -4.23
N LEU A 72 34.32 24.96 -4.43
CA LEU A 72 34.01 23.65 -4.98
C LEU A 72 34.05 23.56 -6.51
N GLY A 73 34.55 24.61 -7.17
CA GLY A 73 34.80 24.61 -8.61
C GLY A 73 33.69 25.21 -9.47
N ALA A 74 32.66 25.83 -8.90
CA ALA A 74 31.71 26.60 -9.70
C ALA A 74 32.37 27.81 -10.34
N ARG A 75 32.02 28.06 -11.61
CA ARG A 75 32.52 29.21 -12.38
C ARG A 75 31.42 30.12 -12.89
N ILE A 76 30.20 29.60 -12.93
CA ILE A 76 28.99 30.36 -13.25
C ILE A 76 28.03 30.18 -12.06
N ILE A 77 27.74 31.27 -11.36
CA ILE A 77 26.88 31.23 -10.15
C ILE A 77 25.77 32.26 -10.36
N GLY A 78 24.54 31.80 -10.21
CA GLY A 78 23.36 32.62 -10.36
C GLY A 78 22.27 32.19 -9.37
N GLY A 79 21.03 32.41 -9.73
CA GLY A 79 19.88 32.04 -8.93
C GLY A 79 18.71 31.57 -9.80
N CYS A 80 17.75 30.83 -9.18
CA CYS A 80 16.58 30.35 -9.84
C CYS A 80 15.30 30.83 -9.08
N CYS A 81 14.37 29.96 -8.80
CA CYS A 81 13.09 30.32 -8.18
C CYS A 81 13.27 31.07 -6.85
N GLY A 82 12.53 32.15 -6.67
CA GLY A 82 12.57 32.99 -5.48
C GLY A 82 13.77 33.92 -5.32
N THR A 83 14.79 33.85 -6.21
CA THR A 83 15.91 34.80 -6.20
C THR A 83 15.49 36.12 -6.79
N THR A 84 15.98 37.21 -6.20
CA THR A 84 15.73 38.59 -6.58
C THR A 84 17.04 39.28 -7.02
N PRO A 85 16.97 40.48 -7.62
CA PRO A 85 18.18 41.28 -7.93
C PRO A 85 19.08 41.53 -6.69
N ALA A 86 18.48 41.60 -5.47
CA ALA A 86 19.24 41.77 -4.22
C ALA A 86 20.15 40.54 -3.93
N HIS A 87 19.67 39.33 -4.17
CA HIS A 87 20.46 38.10 -4.03
C HIS A 87 21.65 38.09 -4.99
N ILE A 88 21.41 38.44 -6.25
CA ILE A 88 22.49 38.47 -7.26
C ILE A 88 23.49 39.59 -6.97
N ALA A 89 23.04 40.74 -6.51
CA ALA A 89 23.92 41.83 -6.10
C ALA A 89 24.82 41.43 -4.93
N ALA A 90 24.27 40.74 -3.92
CA ALA A 90 25.04 40.24 -2.78
C ALA A 90 26.07 39.19 -3.20
N VAL A 91 25.70 38.24 -4.07
CA VAL A 91 26.62 37.27 -4.67
C VAL A 91 27.74 37.94 -5.44
N ALA A 92 27.42 38.89 -6.34
CA ALA A 92 28.42 39.63 -7.13
C ALA A 92 29.40 40.40 -6.24
N LYS A 93 28.89 41.03 -5.17
CA LYS A 93 29.71 41.75 -4.18
C LYS A 93 30.64 40.78 -3.43
N ALA A 94 30.15 39.64 -2.97
CA ALA A 94 30.97 38.66 -2.25
C ALA A 94 32.06 38.03 -3.10
N LEU A 95 31.78 37.79 -4.37
CA LEU A 95 32.72 37.19 -5.31
C LEU A 95 33.69 38.23 -5.94
N SER A 96 33.48 39.55 -5.73
CA SER A 96 34.34 40.59 -6.26
C SER A 96 35.74 40.51 -5.62
N GLY A 97 36.74 40.16 -6.45
CA GLY A 97 38.11 39.96 -5.98
C GLY A 97 38.36 38.66 -5.20
N TYR A 98 37.36 37.81 -5.12
CA TYR A 98 37.51 36.50 -4.42
C TYR A 98 38.33 35.54 -5.28
N VAL A 99 39.37 34.99 -4.68
CA VAL A 99 40.22 33.95 -5.30
C VAL A 99 39.86 32.61 -4.60
N PRO A 100 39.24 31.66 -5.31
CA PRO A 100 38.90 30.35 -4.73
C PRO A 100 40.17 29.67 -4.22
N THR A 101 40.12 29.19 -2.98
CA THR A 101 41.22 28.43 -2.40
C THR A 101 41.22 27.00 -2.97
N ALA A 102 42.09 26.78 -3.96
CA ALA A 102 42.23 25.47 -4.61
C ALA A 102 42.75 24.34 -3.70
N ALA A 103 42.77 24.52 -2.38
CA ALA A 103 43.52 23.66 -1.46
C ALA A 103 42.81 23.27 -0.16
N SER A 104 41.51 23.24 -0.04
CA SER A 104 40.91 22.71 1.20
C SER A 104 40.10 21.40 1.06
N SER A 105 40.41 20.61 0.03
CA SER A 105 39.81 19.25 -0.07
C SER A 105 40.38 18.24 0.95
N ALA A 106 41.33 18.62 1.81
CA ALA A 106 41.95 17.73 2.80
C ALA A 106 41.66 18.08 4.25
N ALA A 107 41.09 19.23 4.58
CA ALA A 107 40.97 19.68 5.98
C ALA A 107 39.53 19.66 6.57
N ALA A 108 38.52 19.33 5.81
CA ALA A 108 37.13 19.27 6.29
C ALA A 108 36.64 17.83 6.55
N GLN A 109 37.51 16.85 6.55
CA GLN A 109 37.27 15.52 7.12
C GLN A 109 37.70 15.45 8.58
N GLN A 110 37.34 16.40 9.41
CA GLN A 110 37.08 16.08 10.79
C GLN A 110 35.74 15.35 10.83
N GLN A 111 35.82 14.07 10.54
CA GLN A 111 34.86 13.10 11.00
C GLN A 111 34.60 13.39 12.47
N ARG A 112 33.43 13.98 12.79
CA ARG A 112 32.77 13.59 14.02
C ARG A 112 32.47 12.10 13.84
N THR A 113 33.40 11.28 14.26
CA THR A 113 33.10 9.92 14.68
C THR A 113 32.18 10.08 15.87
N ALA A 114 30.89 10.21 15.61
CA ALA A 114 29.91 9.78 16.58
C ALA A 114 30.26 8.31 16.75
N GLU A 115 30.79 7.95 17.96
CA GLU A 115 30.82 6.56 18.34
C GLU A 115 29.45 5.99 18.03
N PRO A 116 29.39 4.85 17.34
CA PRO A 116 28.11 4.21 17.13
C PRO A 116 27.60 3.92 18.54
N VAL A 117 26.48 4.54 18.90
CA VAL A 117 25.67 4.08 20.02
C VAL A 117 25.48 2.61 19.71
N ARG A 118 26.17 1.75 20.46
CA ARG A 118 25.90 0.32 20.46
C ARG A 118 24.50 0.18 21.03
N ILE A 119 23.54 0.23 20.15
CA ILE A 119 22.26 -0.41 20.41
C ILE A 119 22.65 -1.87 20.56
N SER A 120 22.63 -2.37 21.79
CA SER A 120 22.75 -3.79 22.06
C SER A 120 21.77 -4.46 21.10
N GLU A 121 22.32 -5.23 20.15
CA GLU A 121 21.47 -6.07 19.30
C GLU A 121 20.58 -6.84 20.27
N PRO A 122 19.25 -6.79 20.11
CA PRO A 122 18.39 -7.69 20.85
C PRO A 122 18.94 -9.08 20.57
N ALA A 123 19.14 -9.86 21.63
CA ALA A 123 19.67 -11.21 21.58
C ALA A 123 19.11 -11.88 20.33
N ARG A 124 19.98 -12.45 19.48
CA ARG A 124 19.57 -13.25 18.33
C ARG A 124 18.64 -14.35 18.82
N THR A 125 17.36 -14.04 18.91
CA THR A 125 16.34 -15.05 18.91
C THR A 125 16.51 -15.84 17.61
N ALA A 126 16.41 -17.15 17.70
CA ALA A 126 16.50 -18.10 16.60
C ALA A 126 15.90 -17.50 15.32
N ALA A 127 16.58 -17.70 14.18
CA ALA A 127 16.15 -17.14 12.89
C ALA A 127 14.63 -17.25 12.79
N PRO A 128 13.90 -16.16 12.53
CA PRO A 128 12.44 -16.21 12.49
C PRO A 128 12.07 -17.28 11.46
N GLN A 129 11.35 -18.32 11.90
CA GLN A 129 10.77 -19.28 10.98
C GLN A 129 9.85 -18.47 10.06
N VAL A 130 10.24 -18.35 8.80
CA VAL A 130 9.45 -17.62 7.79
C VAL A 130 8.12 -18.37 7.68
N LYS A 131 7.06 -17.80 8.23
CA LYS A 131 5.70 -18.37 8.10
C LYS A 131 5.37 -18.41 6.60
N PRO A 132 4.86 -19.54 6.06
CA PRO A 132 4.49 -19.61 4.65
C PRO A 132 3.45 -18.54 4.32
N SER A 133 3.57 -17.92 3.14
CA SER A 133 2.62 -16.92 2.67
C SER A 133 1.26 -17.55 2.35
N LEU A 134 0.20 -16.73 2.23
CA LEU A 134 -1.11 -17.22 1.76
C LEU A 134 -1.03 -17.87 0.38
N VAL A 135 -0.11 -17.37 -0.48
CA VAL A 135 0.15 -17.95 -1.80
C VAL A 135 0.76 -19.35 -1.71
N ASP A 136 1.63 -19.59 -0.73
CA ASP A 136 2.21 -20.91 -0.52
C ASP A 136 1.20 -21.89 0.08
N ILE A 137 0.38 -21.41 1.02
CA ILE A 137 -0.62 -22.23 1.70
C ILE A 137 -1.71 -22.68 0.71
N VAL A 138 -2.26 -21.78 -0.09
CA VAL A 138 -3.38 -22.06 -0.99
C VAL A 138 -3.04 -23.03 -2.12
N LYS A 139 -1.76 -23.14 -2.48
CA LYS A 139 -1.27 -24.14 -3.42
C LYS A 139 -1.34 -25.57 -2.86
N GLN A 140 -1.33 -25.71 -1.54
CA GLN A 140 -1.23 -27.01 -0.87
C GLN A 140 -2.57 -27.49 -0.31
N ARG A 141 -3.47 -26.55 0.06
CA ARG A 141 -4.72 -26.87 0.72
C ARG A 141 -5.76 -25.75 0.62
N PRO A 142 -7.03 -26.05 0.91
CA PRO A 142 -8.03 -24.99 1.12
C PRO A 142 -7.54 -23.95 2.12
N THR A 143 -7.76 -22.68 1.78
CA THR A 143 -7.26 -21.52 2.52
C THR A 143 -8.39 -20.51 2.66
N VAL A 144 -8.70 -20.08 3.88
CA VAL A 144 -9.82 -19.18 4.16
C VAL A 144 -9.30 -17.84 4.66
N ILE A 145 -9.64 -16.78 3.93
CA ILE A 145 -9.47 -15.39 4.33
C ILE A 145 -10.85 -14.87 4.74
N VAL A 146 -10.96 -14.23 5.90
CA VAL A 146 -12.22 -13.64 6.34
C VAL A 146 -12.09 -12.12 6.46
N GLU A 147 -12.98 -11.38 5.81
CA GLU A 147 -13.09 -9.94 5.98
C GLU A 147 -13.89 -9.63 7.23
N LEU A 148 -13.29 -8.79 8.06
CA LEU A 148 -13.94 -8.17 9.20
C LEU A 148 -13.73 -6.65 9.09
N ASP A 149 -14.80 -5.94 8.80
CA ASP A 149 -14.75 -4.49 8.59
C ASP A 149 -14.32 -3.74 9.85
N PRO A 150 -13.36 -2.82 9.77
CA PRO A 150 -13.04 -1.91 10.86
C PRO A 150 -14.29 -1.16 11.36
N PRO A 151 -14.45 -0.92 12.68
CA PRO A 151 -15.59 -0.19 13.22
C PRO A 151 -15.61 1.26 12.77
N ARG A 152 -16.81 1.87 12.77
CA ARG A 152 -17.02 3.30 12.52
C ARG A 152 -16.95 4.15 13.80
N ASP A 153 -16.57 3.52 14.90
CA ASP A 153 -16.51 4.09 16.23
C ASP A 153 -15.09 3.94 16.80
N LEU A 154 -14.84 4.60 17.93
CA LEU A 154 -13.62 4.44 18.72
C LEU A 154 -13.62 3.16 19.55
N ASP A 155 -14.81 2.56 19.78
CA ASP A 155 -14.96 1.25 20.41
C ASP A 155 -14.60 0.14 19.43
N ILE A 156 -13.60 -0.67 19.80
CA ILE A 156 -13.10 -1.80 19.03
C ILE A 156 -13.42 -3.18 19.64
N ASP A 157 -14.16 -3.23 20.75
CA ASP A 157 -14.36 -4.47 21.51
C ASP A 157 -15.03 -5.55 20.69
N LYS A 158 -16.12 -5.21 19.99
CA LYS A 158 -16.83 -6.17 19.11
C LYS A 158 -15.94 -6.66 17.96
N PHE A 159 -15.11 -5.77 17.39
CA PHE A 159 -14.15 -6.13 16.35
C PHE A 159 -13.09 -7.10 16.88
N MET A 160 -12.55 -6.84 18.07
CA MET A 160 -11.54 -7.71 18.69
C MET A 160 -12.13 -9.06 19.10
N GLN A 161 -13.39 -9.11 19.60
CA GLN A 161 -14.12 -10.34 19.88
C GLN A 161 -14.30 -11.18 18.61
N GLY A 162 -14.75 -10.54 17.50
CA GLY A 162 -14.89 -11.20 16.21
C GLY A 162 -13.55 -11.70 15.67
N SER A 163 -12.49 -10.89 15.76
CA SER A 163 -11.14 -11.30 15.35
C SER A 163 -10.64 -12.51 16.13
N LYS A 164 -10.91 -12.56 17.44
CA LYS A 164 -10.58 -13.72 18.27
C LYS A 164 -11.38 -14.96 17.86
N ALA A 165 -12.68 -14.85 17.66
CA ALA A 165 -13.53 -15.97 17.23
C ALA A 165 -13.07 -16.53 15.86
N LEU A 166 -12.71 -15.67 14.92
CA LEU A 166 -12.15 -16.08 13.63
C LEU A 166 -10.76 -16.75 13.77
N GLN A 167 -9.90 -16.25 14.66
CA GLN A 167 -8.62 -16.88 14.97
C GLN A 167 -8.81 -18.26 15.60
N ASP A 168 -9.77 -18.39 16.53
CA ASP A 168 -10.11 -19.67 17.19
C ASP A 168 -10.71 -20.68 16.18
N ALA A 169 -11.41 -20.20 15.13
CA ALA A 169 -11.88 -20.99 13.99
C ALA A 169 -10.76 -21.30 12.96
N HIS A 170 -9.52 -20.93 13.24
CA HIS A 170 -8.34 -21.19 12.42
C HIS A 170 -8.39 -20.61 10.99
N VAL A 171 -8.91 -19.40 10.83
CA VAL A 171 -8.82 -18.69 9.56
C VAL A 171 -7.35 -18.41 9.21
N ASP A 172 -7.00 -18.45 7.92
CA ASP A 172 -5.62 -18.25 7.50
C ASP A 172 -5.20 -16.78 7.50
N ALA A 173 -6.16 -15.85 7.33
CA ALA A 173 -5.96 -14.42 7.51
C ALA A 173 -7.27 -13.69 7.82
N ILE A 174 -7.17 -12.57 8.53
CA ILE A 174 -8.27 -11.61 8.73
C ILE A 174 -7.97 -10.39 7.88
N THR A 175 -8.84 -10.09 6.90
CA THR A 175 -8.65 -8.94 6.03
C THR A 175 -9.52 -7.77 6.48
N MET A 176 -8.99 -6.55 6.29
CA MET A 176 -9.56 -5.31 6.79
C MET A 176 -9.63 -4.27 5.69
N ALA A 177 -10.86 -3.84 5.38
CA ALA A 177 -11.10 -2.83 4.34
C ALA A 177 -10.48 -1.46 4.70
N ASP A 178 -10.21 -0.66 3.67
CA ASP A 178 -9.69 0.71 3.78
C ASP A 178 -10.83 1.69 3.50
N ASN A 179 -11.60 2.04 4.55
CA ASN A 179 -12.76 2.93 4.47
C ASN A 179 -13.77 2.50 3.37
N SER A 180 -14.26 1.25 3.45
CA SER A 180 -15.23 0.71 2.48
C SER A 180 -16.42 1.63 2.30
N LEU A 181 -16.94 1.74 1.06
CA LEU A 181 -18.01 2.66 0.64
C LEU A 181 -17.69 4.14 0.91
N ALA A 182 -16.41 4.51 0.99
CA ALA A 182 -15.93 5.86 1.33
C ALA A 182 -16.45 6.38 2.69
N VAL A 183 -16.76 5.49 3.61
CA VAL A 183 -17.21 5.82 4.97
C VAL A 183 -16.02 5.70 5.92
N THR A 184 -15.83 6.72 6.76
CA THR A 184 -14.73 6.74 7.74
C THR A 184 -14.83 5.57 8.71
N ARG A 185 -13.72 4.86 8.86
CA ARG A 185 -13.57 3.73 9.78
C ARG A 185 -12.27 3.84 10.57
N MET A 186 -12.17 3.08 11.65
CA MET A 186 -10.90 2.91 12.38
C MET A 186 -9.80 2.48 11.42
N SER A 187 -8.58 2.98 11.62
CA SER A 187 -7.42 2.63 10.79
C SER A 187 -7.19 1.13 10.73
N ASN A 188 -7.28 0.55 9.53
CA ASN A 188 -7.03 -0.86 9.30
C ASN A 188 -5.58 -1.27 9.62
N MET A 189 -4.61 -0.38 9.46
CA MET A 189 -3.22 -0.59 9.87
C MET A 189 -3.09 -0.75 11.39
N ALA A 190 -3.77 0.11 12.15
CA ALA A 190 -3.76 0.04 13.61
C ALA A 190 -4.43 -1.24 14.12
N LEU A 191 -5.61 -1.58 13.58
CA LEU A 191 -6.31 -2.80 13.94
C LEU A 191 -5.55 -4.06 13.50
N GLY A 192 -4.94 -4.05 12.32
CA GLY A 192 -4.10 -5.15 11.85
C GLY A 192 -2.93 -5.43 12.79
N HIS A 193 -2.27 -4.37 13.27
CA HIS A 193 -1.22 -4.52 14.27
C HIS A 193 -1.75 -5.10 15.58
N LEU A 194 -2.89 -4.61 16.08
CA LEU A 194 -3.51 -5.13 17.30
C LEU A 194 -3.92 -6.60 17.18
N VAL A 195 -4.48 -7.00 16.06
CA VAL A 195 -4.88 -8.39 15.78
C VAL A 195 -3.64 -9.30 15.70
N GLN A 196 -2.58 -8.84 15.06
CA GLN A 196 -1.32 -9.58 14.99
C GLN A 196 -0.65 -9.71 16.36
N ASP A 197 -0.53 -8.61 17.10
CA ASP A 197 0.17 -8.56 18.39
C ASP A 197 -0.58 -9.31 19.48
N LYS A 198 -1.90 -9.07 19.63
CA LYS A 198 -2.69 -9.63 20.71
C LYS A 198 -3.21 -11.04 20.45
N LEU A 199 -3.48 -11.38 19.18
CA LEU A 199 -4.12 -12.65 18.83
C LEU A 199 -3.21 -13.59 18.02
N GLY A 200 -2.07 -13.10 17.52
CA GLY A 200 -1.18 -13.88 16.65
C GLY A 200 -1.80 -14.18 15.25
N ALA A 201 -2.95 -13.60 14.94
CA ALA A 201 -3.62 -13.78 13.65
C ALA A 201 -2.87 -13.02 12.55
N ARG A 202 -2.96 -13.49 11.30
CA ARG A 202 -2.37 -12.80 10.15
C ARG A 202 -3.32 -11.71 9.65
N PRO A 203 -2.92 -10.43 9.71
CA PRO A 203 -3.69 -9.36 9.07
C PRO A 203 -3.39 -9.31 7.57
N LEU A 204 -4.41 -8.99 6.79
CA LEU A 204 -4.32 -8.64 5.38
C LEU A 204 -4.97 -7.26 5.22
N ILE A 205 -4.19 -6.27 4.81
CA ILE A 205 -4.60 -4.88 4.83
C ILE A 205 -4.95 -4.38 3.41
N HIS A 206 -6.17 -3.85 3.24
CA HIS A 206 -6.53 -3.19 1.99
C HIS A 206 -5.82 -1.84 1.89
N ILE A 207 -5.40 -1.49 0.68
CA ILE A 207 -4.78 -0.20 0.33
C ILE A 207 -5.61 0.43 -0.78
N ALA A 208 -6.40 1.44 -0.43
CA ALA A 208 -7.23 2.17 -1.39
C ALA A 208 -6.47 3.34 -2.02
N CYS A 209 -6.66 3.52 -3.33
CA CYS A 209 -6.10 4.67 -4.06
C CYS A 209 -6.73 6.01 -3.65
N ARG A 210 -7.92 5.97 -3.04
CA ARG A 210 -8.77 7.13 -2.79
C ARG A 210 -8.22 8.09 -1.73
N ASP A 211 -7.72 7.56 -0.60
CA ASP A 211 -7.56 8.36 0.62
C ASP A 211 -6.16 8.95 0.82
N ARG A 212 -5.18 8.47 0.08
CA ARG A 212 -3.78 8.86 0.25
C ARG A 212 -3.17 9.30 -1.07
N ASN A 213 -2.39 10.37 -1.00
CA ASN A 213 -1.50 10.73 -2.11
C ASN A 213 -0.32 9.73 -2.19
N MET A 214 0.49 9.85 -3.22
CA MET A 214 1.63 8.97 -3.49
C MET A 214 2.60 8.89 -2.30
N ILE A 215 2.87 10.03 -1.63
CA ILE A 215 3.76 10.09 -0.46
C ILE A 215 3.14 9.33 0.71
N GLY A 216 1.86 9.60 0.99
CA GLY A 216 1.12 8.94 2.06
C GLY A 216 0.99 7.43 1.83
N THR A 217 0.78 7.00 0.59
CA THR A 217 0.70 5.58 0.23
C THR A 217 2.04 4.87 0.49
N GLN A 218 3.16 5.43 0.02
CA GLN A 218 4.47 4.81 0.27
C GLN A 218 4.82 4.81 1.77
N SER A 219 4.54 5.91 2.49
CA SER A 219 4.76 5.99 3.94
C SER A 219 3.94 4.95 4.71
N HIS A 220 2.67 4.76 4.33
CA HIS A 220 1.78 3.75 4.91
C HIS A 220 2.32 2.32 4.70
N LEU A 221 2.76 1.99 3.48
CA LEU A 221 3.40 0.70 3.18
C LEU A 221 4.69 0.49 4.00
N MET A 222 5.52 1.51 4.14
CA MET A 222 6.71 1.43 4.99
C MET A 222 6.35 1.20 6.47
N GLY A 223 5.24 1.80 6.94
CA GLY A 223 4.70 1.56 8.29
C GLY A 223 4.23 0.12 8.47
N LEU A 224 3.48 -0.45 7.52
CA LEU A 224 3.07 -1.85 7.53
C LEU A 224 4.27 -2.79 7.60
N HIS A 225 5.30 -2.57 6.77
CA HIS A 225 6.53 -3.35 6.82
C HIS A 225 7.22 -3.27 8.19
N ALA A 226 7.28 -2.07 8.81
CA ALA A 226 7.89 -1.89 10.13
C ALA A 226 7.14 -2.65 11.24
N MET A 227 5.83 -2.85 11.09
CA MET A 227 4.99 -3.65 12.02
C MET A 227 5.01 -5.15 11.68
N GLY A 228 5.74 -5.60 10.65
CA GLY A 228 5.77 -6.98 10.22
C GLY A 228 4.48 -7.46 9.52
N ILE A 229 3.67 -6.54 9.00
CA ILE A 229 2.48 -6.83 8.20
C ILE A 229 2.90 -6.92 6.74
N ASP A 230 2.77 -8.08 6.15
CA ASP A 230 3.30 -8.41 4.82
C ASP A 230 2.23 -8.74 3.77
N HIS A 231 0.96 -8.97 4.16
CA HIS A 231 -0.13 -9.26 3.22
C HIS A 231 -0.99 -8.01 3.00
N VAL A 232 -1.16 -7.63 1.74
CA VAL A 232 -1.93 -6.44 1.35
C VAL A 232 -2.79 -6.69 0.12
N LEU A 233 -3.91 -5.97 0.01
CA LEU A 233 -4.79 -5.98 -1.16
C LEU A 233 -4.87 -4.57 -1.76
N ALA A 234 -4.42 -4.40 -2.99
CA ALA A 234 -4.50 -3.13 -3.70
C ALA A 234 -5.88 -2.96 -4.36
N VAL A 235 -6.62 -1.94 -3.94
CA VAL A 235 -7.97 -1.63 -4.44
C VAL A 235 -8.06 -0.18 -4.94
N THR A 236 -9.01 0.08 -5.85
CA THR A 236 -9.26 1.46 -6.29
C THR A 236 -9.91 2.28 -5.17
N GLY A 237 -10.84 1.69 -4.44
CA GLY A 237 -11.70 2.37 -3.48
C GLY A 237 -12.86 3.14 -4.13
N ASP A 238 -13.97 3.25 -3.41
CA ASP A 238 -15.15 3.97 -3.88
C ASP A 238 -14.91 5.48 -3.84
N PRO A 239 -15.44 6.27 -4.80
CA PRO A 239 -15.29 7.72 -4.78
C PRO A 239 -15.83 8.36 -3.49
N ALA A 240 -15.13 9.37 -2.95
CA ALA A 240 -15.49 10.07 -1.71
C ALA A 240 -16.91 10.62 -1.70
N LYS A 241 -17.46 10.99 -2.87
CA LYS A 241 -18.84 11.49 -3.02
C LYS A 241 -19.93 10.49 -2.60
N PHE A 242 -19.62 9.20 -2.50
CA PHE A 242 -20.56 8.17 -2.04
C PHE A 242 -20.49 7.95 -0.52
N GLY A 243 -19.50 8.54 0.15
CA GLY A 243 -19.34 8.48 1.60
C GLY A 243 -20.24 9.45 2.35
N ASP A 244 -20.10 9.42 3.66
CA ASP A 244 -20.92 10.21 4.59
C ASP A 244 -20.21 11.47 5.15
N LEU A 245 -18.98 11.75 4.68
CA LEU A 245 -18.19 12.90 5.17
C LEU A 245 -18.25 14.07 4.17
N PRO A 246 -19.04 15.13 4.45
CA PRO A 246 -19.14 16.29 3.58
C PRO A 246 -17.79 16.99 3.39
N GLY A 247 -17.48 17.36 2.15
CA GLY A 247 -16.24 18.07 1.82
C GLY A 247 -15.02 17.16 1.63
N SER A 248 -15.16 15.84 1.81
CA SER A 248 -14.10 14.91 1.50
C SER A 248 -13.84 14.85 -0.03
N SER A 249 -12.58 14.73 -0.42
CA SER A 249 -12.17 14.59 -1.82
C SER A 249 -11.46 13.27 -2.04
N SER A 250 -11.59 12.73 -3.25
CA SER A 250 -10.78 11.58 -3.67
C SER A 250 -9.46 12.06 -4.24
N VAL A 251 -8.37 11.49 -3.76
CA VAL A 251 -7.00 11.87 -4.18
C VAL A 251 -6.65 11.20 -5.51
N TYR A 252 -6.67 9.86 -5.56
CA TYR A 252 -6.37 9.07 -6.76
C TYR A 252 -5.07 9.46 -7.50
N ASP A 253 -4.01 9.83 -6.76
CA ASP A 253 -2.68 10.05 -7.34
C ASP A 253 -2.14 8.79 -8.04
N LEU A 254 -2.57 7.63 -7.54
CA LEU A 254 -2.18 6.31 -8.01
C LEU A 254 -3.41 5.48 -8.39
N THR A 255 -3.26 4.68 -9.41
CA THR A 255 -4.16 3.56 -9.72
C THR A 255 -3.77 2.32 -8.91
N SER A 256 -4.67 1.33 -8.82
CA SER A 256 -4.33 0.05 -8.17
C SER A 256 -3.17 -0.67 -8.85
N PHE A 257 -2.96 -0.49 -10.15
CA PHE A 257 -1.78 -1.02 -10.87
C PHE A 257 -0.47 -0.38 -10.39
N GLU A 258 -0.49 0.92 -10.16
CA GLU A 258 0.69 1.67 -9.68
C GLU A 258 0.99 1.37 -8.22
N ILE A 259 -0.04 1.16 -7.39
CA ILE A 259 0.14 0.68 -6.01
C ILE A 259 0.82 -0.71 -6.01
N ILE A 260 0.37 -1.64 -6.86
CA ILE A 260 1.02 -2.96 -6.99
C ILE A 260 2.48 -2.80 -7.40
N ARG A 261 2.80 -1.97 -8.41
CA ARG A 261 4.19 -1.71 -8.82
C ARG A 261 5.02 -1.08 -7.70
N MET A 262 4.46 -0.10 -6.97
CA MET A 262 5.12 0.52 -5.81
C MET A 262 5.49 -0.53 -4.76
N ILE A 263 4.57 -1.45 -4.44
CA ILE A 263 4.80 -2.54 -3.50
C ILE A 263 5.93 -3.45 -3.99
N LYS A 264 5.94 -3.81 -5.27
CA LYS A 264 7.01 -4.66 -5.84
C LYS A 264 8.35 -3.94 -5.85
N GLN A 265 8.41 -2.64 -6.12
CA GLN A 265 9.64 -1.86 -5.99
C GLN A 265 10.16 -1.82 -4.55
N LEU A 266 9.27 -1.69 -3.54
CA LEU A 266 9.67 -1.78 -2.14
C LEU A 266 10.24 -3.17 -1.80
N ASN A 267 9.71 -4.24 -2.39
CA ASN A 267 10.27 -5.59 -2.26
C ASN A 267 11.66 -5.72 -2.89
N GLU A 268 11.96 -4.93 -3.93
CA GLU A 268 13.31 -4.84 -4.53
C GLU A 268 14.25 -3.92 -3.71
N GLY A 269 13.75 -3.24 -2.71
CA GLY A 269 14.51 -2.25 -1.93
C GLY A 269 14.67 -0.92 -2.66
N ILE A 270 13.68 -0.55 -3.46
CA ILE A 270 13.65 0.69 -4.25
C ILE A 270 12.40 1.48 -3.88
N ALA A 271 12.55 2.74 -3.50
CA ALA A 271 11.44 3.66 -3.32
C ALA A 271 10.77 3.98 -4.67
N PHE A 272 9.51 4.37 -4.68
CA PHE A 272 8.79 4.70 -5.93
C PHE A 272 9.43 5.85 -6.71
N SER A 273 10.22 6.68 -6.04
CA SER A 273 11.07 7.71 -6.67
C SER A 273 12.33 7.15 -7.39
N GLY A 274 12.54 5.83 -7.37
CA GLY A 274 13.74 5.19 -7.93
C GLY A 274 14.95 5.17 -7.00
N LYS A 275 14.87 5.75 -5.79
CA LYS A 275 16.00 5.77 -4.84
C LYS A 275 16.14 4.43 -4.14
N PRO A 276 17.37 3.90 -3.95
CA PRO A 276 17.59 2.68 -3.20
C PRO A 276 17.27 2.88 -1.70
N LEU A 277 16.68 1.86 -1.10
CA LEU A 277 16.43 1.76 0.34
C LEU A 277 17.50 0.86 0.98
N LYS A 278 17.69 1.01 2.29
CA LYS A 278 18.65 0.16 3.03
C LYS A 278 18.17 -1.28 3.24
N ARG A 279 16.86 -1.52 3.14
CA ARG A 279 16.22 -2.84 3.33
C ARG A 279 15.20 -3.08 2.23
N LYS A 280 14.95 -4.35 1.95
CA LYS A 280 13.87 -4.83 1.09
C LYS A 280 12.63 -5.09 1.94
N ALA A 281 11.46 -4.82 1.41
CA ALA A 281 10.21 -5.31 1.97
C ALA A 281 9.96 -6.77 1.50
N ASN A 282 8.91 -7.39 2.04
CA ASN A 282 8.53 -8.77 1.72
C ASN A 282 7.01 -8.89 1.52
N PHE A 283 6.40 -7.88 0.93
CA PHE A 283 4.96 -7.87 0.71
C PHE A 283 4.49 -8.94 -0.27
N VAL A 284 3.38 -9.58 0.09
CA VAL A 284 2.56 -10.40 -0.79
C VAL A 284 1.32 -9.57 -1.15
N VAL A 285 1.21 -9.16 -2.41
CA VAL A 285 0.19 -8.20 -2.84
C VAL A 285 -0.91 -8.87 -3.64
N GLY A 286 -2.15 -8.72 -3.17
CA GLY A 286 -3.35 -9.12 -3.87
C GLY A 286 -3.93 -8.02 -4.75
N ALA A 287 -4.76 -8.42 -5.71
CA ALA A 287 -5.56 -7.52 -6.51
C ALA A 287 -7.04 -7.94 -6.50
N ALA A 288 -7.93 -6.93 -6.48
CA ALA A 288 -9.37 -7.16 -6.53
C ALA A 288 -9.81 -7.49 -7.97
N PHE A 289 -10.79 -8.40 -8.09
CA PHE A 289 -11.44 -8.80 -9.32
C PHE A 289 -12.95 -8.77 -9.15
N ASN A 290 -13.66 -8.08 -10.05
CA ASN A 290 -15.12 -8.12 -10.11
C ASN A 290 -15.58 -8.99 -11.26
N PRO A 291 -16.09 -10.20 -11.00
CA PRO A 291 -16.63 -11.09 -12.02
C PRO A 291 -18.10 -10.77 -12.39
N ASN A 292 -18.81 -9.98 -11.57
CA ASN A 292 -20.24 -9.66 -11.76
C ASN A 292 -20.40 -8.55 -12.81
N VAL A 293 -19.90 -8.78 -14.02
CA VAL A 293 -19.90 -7.82 -15.12
C VAL A 293 -20.47 -8.45 -16.39
N LYS A 294 -21.02 -7.62 -17.27
CA LYS A 294 -21.59 -8.08 -18.53
C LYS A 294 -20.58 -8.79 -19.46
N TYR A 295 -19.32 -8.37 -19.42
CA TYR A 295 -18.22 -8.87 -20.28
C TYR A 295 -17.10 -9.40 -19.40
N LEU A 296 -17.19 -10.67 -19.04
CA LEU A 296 -16.21 -11.32 -18.17
C LEU A 296 -14.81 -11.37 -18.80
N ASP A 297 -14.72 -11.58 -20.12
CA ASP A 297 -13.47 -11.56 -20.89
C ASP A 297 -12.68 -10.26 -20.72
N LYS A 298 -13.35 -9.11 -20.78
CA LYS A 298 -12.71 -7.80 -20.54
C LYS A 298 -12.24 -7.63 -19.09
N ALA A 299 -13.00 -8.17 -18.14
CA ALA A 299 -12.62 -8.14 -16.75
C ALA A 299 -11.37 -9.03 -16.50
N VAL A 300 -11.28 -10.18 -17.17
CA VAL A 300 -10.12 -11.07 -17.14
C VAL A 300 -8.89 -10.40 -17.77
N GLN A 301 -9.02 -9.76 -18.93
CA GLN A 301 -7.92 -8.98 -19.53
C GLN A 301 -7.40 -7.87 -18.59
N ARG A 302 -8.29 -7.21 -17.85
CA ARG A 302 -7.89 -6.25 -16.83
C ARG A 302 -7.18 -6.92 -15.66
N LEU A 303 -7.60 -8.13 -15.30
CA LEU A 303 -6.97 -8.94 -14.27
C LEU A 303 -5.54 -9.35 -14.67
N GLU A 304 -5.33 -9.79 -15.91
CA GLU A 304 -4.02 -10.12 -16.48
C GLU A 304 -3.05 -8.95 -16.33
N ARG A 305 -3.48 -7.73 -16.65
CA ARG A 305 -2.66 -6.52 -16.46
C ARG A 305 -2.30 -6.24 -14.99
N LYS A 306 -3.13 -6.64 -14.02
CA LYS A 306 -2.79 -6.54 -12.58
C LYS A 306 -1.74 -7.59 -12.20
N ILE A 307 -1.82 -8.77 -12.79
CA ILE A 307 -0.81 -9.83 -12.61
C ILE A 307 0.53 -9.40 -13.23
N GLU A 308 0.51 -8.83 -14.43
CA GLU A 308 1.70 -8.23 -15.07
C GLU A 308 2.31 -7.11 -14.23
N ALA A 309 1.48 -6.32 -13.52
CA ALA A 309 1.96 -5.31 -12.57
C ALA A 309 2.61 -5.91 -11.32
N GLY A 310 2.45 -7.22 -11.07
CA GLY A 310 3.07 -7.97 -9.98
C GLY A 310 2.12 -8.48 -8.91
N ALA A 311 0.81 -8.57 -9.14
CA ALA A 311 -0.12 -9.17 -8.17
C ALA A 311 0.21 -10.65 -7.95
N ASP A 312 0.32 -11.07 -6.68
CA ASP A 312 0.67 -12.43 -6.27
C ASP A 312 -0.56 -13.32 -6.09
N TYR A 313 -1.72 -12.74 -5.83
CA TYR A 313 -3.01 -13.43 -5.67
C TYR A 313 -4.17 -12.51 -6.01
N ILE A 314 -5.35 -13.09 -6.17
CA ILE A 314 -6.57 -12.37 -6.56
C ILE A 314 -7.67 -12.65 -5.53
N MET A 315 -8.44 -11.61 -5.17
CA MET A 315 -9.65 -11.73 -4.36
C MET A 315 -10.84 -11.19 -5.18
N THR A 316 -11.90 -11.99 -5.30
CA THR A 316 -13.07 -11.58 -6.08
C THR A 316 -14.06 -10.75 -5.24
N GLN A 317 -14.90 -9.98 -5.91
CA GLN A 317 -16.15 -9.50 -5.31
C GLN A 317 -17.06 -10.70 -5.00
N PRO A 318 -18.06 -10.54 -4.09
CA PRO A 318 -18.96 -11.64 -3.73
C PRO A 318 -19.69 -12.18 -4.95
N VAL A 319 -19.77 -13.51 -5.03
CA VAL A 319 -20.48 -14.24 -6.10
C VAL A 319 -21.66 -14.97 -5.47
N TYR A 320 -22.84 -14.88 -6.10
CA TYR A 320 -24.08 -15.52 -5.63
C TYR A 320 -24.68 -16.51 -6.64
N ASP A 321 -23.93 -16.85 -7.68
CA ASP A 321 -24.34 -17.78 -8.72
C ASP A 321 -23.27 -18.87 -8.88
N PRO A 322 -23.61 -20.16 -8.60
CA PRO A 322 -22.70 -21.28 -8.81
C PRO A 322 -22.20 -21.39 -10.25
N LEU A 323 -23.02 -21.04 -11.25
CA LEU A 323 -22.61 -21.07 -12.64
C LEU A 323 -21.58 -19.99 -12.97
N LEU A 324 -21.66 -18.84 -12.33
CA LEU A 324 -20.64 -17.80 -12.47
C LEU A 324 -19.30 -18.25 -11.86
N ILE A 325 -19.31 -18.99 -10.76
CA ILE A 325 -18.09 -19.57 -10.16
C ILE A 325 -17.39 -20.50 -11.17
N GLU A 326 -18.16 -21.35 -11.85
CA GLU A 326 -17.63 -22.24 -12.90
C GLU A 326 -17.09 -21.44 -14.10
N GLN A 327 -17.80 -20.39 -14.54
CA GLN A 327 -17.33 -19.49 -15.60
C GLN A 327 -16.02 -18.77 -15.22
N ILE A 328 -15.90 -18.31 -13.97
CA ILE A 328 -14.65 -17.71 -13.45
C ILE A 328 -13.51 -18.73 -13.60
N TYR A 329 -13.71 -19.98 -13.16
CA TYR A 329 -12.68 -21.00 -13.28
C TYR A 329 -12.24 -21.20 -14.75
N HIS A 330 -13.18 -21.40 -15.66
CA HIS A 330 -12.85 -21.63 -17.08
C HIS A 330 -12.15 -20.42 -17.71
N SER A 331 -12.52 -19.20 -17.32
CA SER A 331 -11.94 -17.97 -17.86
C SER A 331 -10.58 -17.61 -17.25
N THR A 332 -10.24 -18.17 -16.09
CA THR A 332 -9.02 -17.79 -15.35
C THR A 332 -8.03 -18.93 -15.09
N LYS A 333 -8.36 -20.19 -15.46
CA LYS A 333 -7.50 -21.37 -15.24
C LYS A 333 -6.11 -21.28 -15.88
N HIS A 334 -5.93 -20.40 -16.86
CA HIS A 334 -4.64 -20.15 -17.51
C HIS A 334 -3.75 -19.20 -16.70
N LEU A 335 -4.28 -18.52 -15.69
CA LEU A 335 -3.54 -17.61 -14.85
C LEU A 335 -2.74 -18.37 -13.79
N ASN A 336 -1.47 -18.03 -13.64
CA ASN A 336 -0.56 -18.71 -12.71
C ASN A 336 -0.57 -18.09 -11.30
N VAL A 337 -1.69 -17.51 -10.87
CA VAL A 337 -1.87 -16.91 -9.55
C VAL A 337 -3.11 -17.48 -8.87
N PRO A 338 -3.09 -17.72 -7.56
CA PRO A 338 -4.25 -18.22 -6.84
C PRO A 338 -5.37 -17.17 -6.80
N ILE A 339 -6.60 -17.65 -6.91
CA ILE A 339 -7.82 -16.85 -6.83
C ILE A 339 -8.60 -17.27 -5.59
N PHE A 340 -8.97 -16.28 -4.77
CA PHE A 340 -9.84 -16.43 -3.62
C PHE A 340 -11.24 -15.99 -4.01
N ILE A 341 -12.18 -16.93 -4.03
CA ILE A 341 -13.58 -16.67 -4.40
C ILE A 341 -14.30 -16.00 -3.24
N GLY A 342 -14.85 -14.82 -3.50
CA GLY A 342 -15.59 -14.02 -2.55
C GLY A 342 -17.00 -14.57 -2.32
N ILE A 343 -17.34 -14.86 -1.06
CA ILE A 343 -18.67 -15.29 -0.64
C ILE A 343 -19.06 -14.47 0.59
N MET A 344 -20.23 -13.83 0.53
CA MET A 344 -20.79 -13.08 1.64
C MET A 344 -22.16 -13.66 2.01
N PRO A 345 -22.33 -14.22 3.20
CA PRO A 345 -23.63 -14.72 3.63
C PRO A 345 -24.63 -13.57 3.78
N LEU A 346 -25.87 -13.82 3.40
CA LEU A 346 -26.95 -12.83 3.49
C LEU A 346 -27.51 -12.79 4.91
N ALA A 347 -27.68 -11.59 5.47
CA ALA A 347 -28.16 -11.44 6.86
C ALA A 347 -29.70 -11.42 6.95
N SER A 348 -30.40 -11.00 5.89
CA SER A 348 -31.87 -10.90 5.82
C SER A 348 -32.35 -10.68 4.39
N GLY A 349 -33.64 -10.80 4.15
CA GLY A 349 -34.27 -10.47 2.86
C GLY A 349 -34.07 -9.00 2.48
N ARG A 350 -34.16 -8.06 3.43
CA ARG A 350 -33.86 -6.63 3.18
C ARG A 350 -32.41 -6.42 2.79
N ASN A 351 -31.48 -7.14 3.44
CA ASN A 351 -30.08 -7.08 3.07
C ASN A 351 -29.84 -7.63 1.65
N ALA A 352 -30.49 -8.73 1.27
CA ALA A 352 -30.43 -9.31 -0.07
C ALA A 352 -30.89 -8.30 -1.15
N GLU A 353 -32.05 -7.66 -0.96
CA GLU A 353 -32.59 -6.67 -1.88
C GLU A 353 -31.70 -5.42 -1.96
N TYR A 354 -31.18 -4.93 -0.82
CA TYR A 354 -30.23 -3.82 -0.81
C TYR A 354 -28.97 -4.13 -1.62
N LEU A 355 -28.36 -5.29 -1.40
CA LEU A 355 -27.16 -5.71 -2.13
C LEU A 355 -27.39 -5.82 -3.62
N HIS A 356 -28.52 -6.40 -4.03
CA HIS A 356 -28.88 -6.60 -5.43
C HIS A 356 -29.15 -5.28 -6.16
N ASN A 357 -29.87 -4.35 -5.52
CA ASN A 357 -30.38 -3.14 -6.18
C ASN A 357 -29.48 -1.91 -6.01
N GLU A 358 -28.70 -1.82 -4.91
CA GLU A 358 -28.00 -0.59 -4.54
C GLU A 358 -26.47 -0.74 -4.50
N VAL A 359 -25.94 -1.96 -4.35
CA VAL A 359 -24.47 -2.14 -4.27
C VAL A 359 -23.91 -2.50 -5.64
N PRO A 360 -23.11 -1.61 -6.26
CA PRO A 360 -22.53 -1.87 -7.56
C PRO A 360 -21.66 -3.14 -7.57
N GLY A 361 -21.87 -3.98 -8.58
CA GLY A 361 -21.07 -5.19 -8.76
C GLY A 361 -21.54 -6.39 -7.92
N ILE A 362 -22.69 -6.32 -7.25
CA ILE A 362 -23.35 -7.46 -6.61
C ILE A 362 -24.65 -7.78 -7.33
N GLN A 363 -24.79 -9.03 -7.76
CA GLN A 363 -25.98 -9.53 -8.43
C GLN A 363 -26.44 -10.82 -7.75
N LEU A 364 -27.70 -10.86 -7.33
CA LEU A 364 -28.33 -12.05 -6.75
C LEU A 364 -29.30 -12.66 -7.78
N SER A 365 -29.31 -13.98 -7.91
CA SER A 365 -30.30 -14.66 -8.74
C SER A 365 -31.71 -14.52 -8.17
N ASN A 366 -32.72 -14.67 -9.02
CA ASN A 366 -34.13 -14.64 -8.56
C ASN A 366 -34.42 -15.75 -7.55
N GLU A 367 -33.75 -16.89 -7.66
CA GLU A 367 -33.87 -17.99 -6.72
C GLU A 367 -33.36 -17.61 -5.32
N VAL A 368 -32.15 -17.04 -5.23
CA VAL A 368 -31.56 -16.57 -3.95
C VAL A 368 -32.46 -15.50 -3.32
N ARG A 369 -32.93 -14.53 -4.11
CA ARG A 369 -33.85 -13.48 -3.63
C ARG A 369 -35.17 -14.08 -3.11
N ALA A 370 -35.76 -15.02 -3.84
CA ALA A 370 -37.00 -15.69 -3.40
C ALA A 370 -36.80 -16.46 -2.07
N ARG A 371 -35.69 -17.16 -1.91
CA ARG A 371 -35.35 -17.88 -0.66
C ARG A 371 -35.15 -16.94 0.53
N MET A 372 -34.65 -15.72 0.30
CA MET A 372 -34.45 -14.72 1.34
C MET A 372 -35.70 -13.88 1.63
N ASN A 373 -36.71 -13.91 0.76
CA ASN A 373 -37.86 -13.03 0.84
C ASN A 373 -38.62 -13.17 2.16
N GLY A 374 -38.85 -12.06 2.85
CA GLY A 374 -39.56 -12.00 4.12
C GLY A 374 -38.74 -12.53 5.32
N LEU A 375 -37.57 -13.10 5.15
CA LEU A 375 -36.74 -13.61 6.23
C LEU A 375 -35.92 -12.50 6.90
N ASP A 376 -35.90 -12.52 8.24
CA ASP A 376 -35.13 -11.56 9.05
C ASP A 376 -34.58 -12.27 10.32
N GLY A 377 -33.76 -11.59 11.10
CA GLY A 377 -33.23 -12.06 12.37
C GLY A 377 -32.50 -13.41 12.27
N VAL A 378 -32.83 -14.36 13.11
CA VAL A 378 -32.18 -15.68 13.17
C VAL A 378 -32.43 -16.49 11.90
N GLU A 379 -33.69 -16.53 11.41
CA GLU A 379 -34.05 -17.30 10.21
C GLU A 379 -33.39 -16.74 8.96
N GLY A 380 -33.30 -15.40 8.81
CA GLY A 380 -32.60 -14.77 7.71
C GLY A 380 -31.12 -15.16 7.70
N ARG A 381 -30.45 -15.10 8.85
CA ARG A 381 -29.03 -15.50 8.95
C ARG A 381 -28.84 -17.00 8.68
N ARG A 382 -29.73 -17.86 9.18
CA ARG A 382 -29.67 -19.30 8.93
C ARG A 382 -29.76 -19.60 7.43
N MET A 383 -30.75 -19.02 6.74
CA MET A 383 -30.92 -19.20 5.30
C MET A 383 -29.71 -18.63 4.52
N GLY A 384 -29.18 -17.47 4.93
CA GLY A 384 -28.00 -16.88 4.30
C GLY A 384 -26.74 -17.75 4.44
N VAL A 385 -26.56 -18.42 5.56
CA VAL A 385 -25.48 -19.42 5.77
C VAL A 385 -25.69 -20.64 4.86
N GLU A 386 -26.92 -21.15 4.75
CA GLU A 386 -27.21 -22.32 3.87
C GLU A 386 -26.92 -21.98 2.39
N ILE A 387 -27.35 -20.80 1.92
CA ILE A 387 -27.03 -20.34 0.56
C ILE A 387 -25.51 -20.23 0.37
N ALA A 388 -24.79 -19.68 1.36
CA ALA A 388 -23.35 -19.54 1.30
C ALA A 388 -22.63 -20.91 1.28
N LYS A 389 -23.11 -21.93 1.98
CA LYS A 389 -22.59 -23.31 1.92
C LYS A 389 -22.71 -23.90 0.51
N GLU A 390 -23.83 -23.69 -0.18
CA GLU A 390 -24.02 -24.14 -1.57
C GLU A 390 -23.01 -23.49 -2.51
N LEU A 391 -22.72 -22.18 -2.31
CA LEU A 391 -21.70 -21.46 -3.06
C LEU A 391 -20.28 -21.97 -2.74
N LEU A 392 -20.02 -22.29 -1.46
CA LEU A 392 -18.76 -22.92 -1.05
C LEU A 392 -18.57 -24.29 -1.69
N ASP A 393 -19.63 -25.11 -1.77
CA ASP A 393 -19.59 -26.40 -2.46
C ASP A 393 -19.27 -26.26 -3.97
N ALA A 394 -19.74 -25.19 -4.61
CA ALA A 394 -19.38 -24.88 -5.99
C ALA A 394 -17.93 -24.38 -6.10
N ALA A 395 -17.51 -23.47 -5.20
CA ALA A 395 -16.18 -22.86 -5.26
C ALA A 395 -15.06 -23.87 -4.96
N THR A 396 -15.22 -24.72 -3.96
CA THR A 396 -14.20 -25.71 -3.53
C THR A 396 -13.94 -26.82 -4.53
N LYS A 397 -14.82 -27.01 -5.55
CA LYS A 397 -14.56 -27.92 -6.68
C LYS A 397 -13.38 -27.49 -7.53
N HIS A 398 -13.11 -26.18 -7.60
CA HIS A 398 -12.18 -25.59 -8.53
C HIS A 398 -11.10 -24.72 -7.89
N PHE A 399 -11.37 -24.20 -6.69
CA PHE A 399 -10.51 -23.23 -6.01
C PHE A 399 -10.19 -23.66 -4.57
N ASN A 400 -8.93 -23.60 -4.21
CA ASN A 400 -8.50 -23.72 -2.82
C ASN A 400 -8.66 -22.40 -2.04
N GLY A 401 -8.73 -21.25 -2.73
CA GLY A 401 -8.85 -19.94 -2.12
C GLY A 401 -10.30 -19.56 -1.85
N ILE A 402 -10.65 -19.35 -0.59
CA ILE A 402 -11.97 -18.88 -0.16
C ILE A 402 -11.81 -17.54 0.56
N TYR A 403 -12.64 -16.58 0.17
CA TYR A 403 -12.70 -15.26 0.76
C TYR A 403 -14.12 -15.03 1.32
N LEU A 404 -14.27 -15.08 2.63
CA LEU A 404 -15.55 -14.83 3.32
C LEU A 404 -15.63 -13.37 3.73
N MET A 405 -16.74 -12.71 3.41
CA MET A 405 -17.05 -11.35 3.85
C MET A 405 -18.08 -11.38 4.96
N THR A 406 -17.80 -10.71 6.08
CA THR A 406 -18.67 -10.71 7.26
C THR A 406 -19.68 -9.58 7.19
N PRO A 407 -20.99 -9.83 7.01
CA PRO A 407 -21.99 -8.77 7.02
C PRO A 407 -22.18 -8.21 8.43
N PHE A 408 -22.21 -6.88 8.60
CA PHE A 408 -22.56 -6.17 9.84
C PHE A 408 -21.81 -6.64 11.11
N LEU A 409 -20.58 -7.11 10.99
CA LEU A 409 -19.83 -7.72 12.08
C LEU A 409 -20.55 -8.92 12.73
N LEU A 410 -21.35 -9.67 11.96
CA LEU A 410 -21.98 -10.93 12.37
C LEU A 410 -20.99 -12.08 12.15
N TYR A 411 -19.87 -12.03 12.86
CA TYR A 411 -18.72 -12.92 12.65
C TYR A 411 -19.07 -14.41 12.92
N GLU A 412 -20.11 -14.70 13.66
CA GLU A 412 -20.59 -16.07 13.91
C GLU A 412 -20.98 -16.77 12.60
N MET A 413 -21.50 -16.03 11.61
CA MET A 413 -21.82 -16.60 10.30
C MET A 413 -20.54 -17.00 9.55
N SER A 414 -19.49 -16.16 9.61
CA SER A 414 -18.20 -16.46 8.98
C SER A 414 -17.45 -17.58 9.69
N VAL A 415 -17.57 -17.70 11.02
CA VAL A 415 -17.06 -18.84 11.79
C VAL A 415 -17.70 -20.15 11.30
N GLN A 416 -19.04 -20.22 11.24
CA GLN A 416 -19.76 -21.41 10.76
C GLN A 416 -19.36 -21.80 9.33
N LEU A 417 -19.16 -20.83 8.44
CA LEU A 417 -18.74 -21.10 7.07
C LEU A 417 -17.28 -21.56 7.00
N THR A 418 -16.42 -21.01 7.84
CA THR A 418 -15.02 -21.45 7.96
C THR A 418 -14.95 -22.91 8.44
N GLU A 419 -15.66 -23.24 9.50
CA GLU A 419 -15.76 -24.61 10.03
C GLU A 419 -16.31 -25.57 8.97
N TYR A 420 -17.32 -25.16 8.20
CA TYR A 420 -17.86 -25.95 7.09
C TYR A 420 -16.80 -26.25 6.00
N VAL A 421 -15.95 -25.27 5.65
CA VAL A 421 -14.84 -25.51 4.69
C VAL A 421 -13.86 -26.52 5.27
N TRP A 422 -13.56 -26.45 6.58
CA TRP A 422 -12.63 -27.37 7.23
C TRP A 422 -13.19 -28.80 7.29
N GLU A 423 -14.46 -28.98 7.62
CA GLU A 423 -15.13 -30.29 7.61
C GLU A 423 -15.09 -30.95 6.23
N LYS A 424 -15.44 -30.19 5.18
CA LYS A 424 -15.44 -30.68 3.79
C LYS A 424 -14.05 -31.05 3.28
N SER A 425 -13.02 -30.37 3.74
CA SER A 425 -11.63 -30.64 3.34
C SER A 425 -10.94 -31.72 4.16
N ASN A 426 -11.62 -32.38 5.09
CA ASN A 426 -11.07 -33.34 6.06
C ASN A 426 -9.86 -32.76 6.84
N ARG A 427 -9.85 -31.45 7.05
CA ARG A 427 -8.78 -30.79 7.78
C ARG A 427 -9.01 -30.92 9.28
N HIS A 428 -8.34 -31.88 9.90
CA HIS A 428 -8.32 -32.05 11.36
C HIS A 428 -6.95 -31.71 11.98
N ASP A 429 -5.92 -31.47 11.19
CA ASP A 429 -4.55 -31.17 11.64
C ASP A 429 -4.31 -29.66 11.70
N PHE A 430 -4.84 -28.99 12.73
CA PHE A 430 -4.57 -27.59 13.04
C PHE A 430 -3.20 -27.35 13.72
N HIS A 431 -2.48 -28.44 14.03
CA HIS A 431 -1.23 -28.39 14.81
C HIS A 431 0.04 -28.12 14.02
N LEU A 432 -0.04 -27.98 12.69
CA LEU A 432 1.17 -27.82 11.85
C LEU A 432 1.86 -26.45 11.99
N TYR A 433 1.23 -25.49 12.64
CA TYR A 433 1.86 -24.19 12.97
C TYR A 433 1.49 -23.79 14.40
N PRO A 434 2.28 -24.22 15.41
CA PRO A 434 2.05 -23.77 16.76
C PRO A 434 2.18 -22.26 16.82
N LEU A 435 1.13 -21.61 17.36
CA LEU A 435 1.19 -20.21 17.74
C LEU A 435 2.37 -20.08 18.72
N SER A 436 3.43 -19.37 18.32
CA SER A 436 4.52 -19.02 19.24
C SER A 436 3.89 -18.19 20.36
N LYS A 437 3.97 -18.70 21.59
CA LYS A 437 3.65 -17.96 22.81
C LYS A 437 4.58 -16.77 22.98
#